data_4964418c95398e2a4b34174c2a0d9d71
#
_entry.id   4964418c95398e2a4b34174c2a0d9d71
#
_cell.length_a   1.000
_cell.length_b   1.000
_cell.length_c   1.000
_cell.angle_alpha   90.00
_cell.angle_beta   90.00
_cell.angle_gamma   90.00
#
_symmetry.space_group_name_H-M   'P 1'
#
loop_
_entity.id
_entity.type
_entity.pdbx_description
1 polymer ?
#
loop_
_entity_poly.entity_id
_entity_poly.type
_entity_poly.pdbx_seq_one_letter_code
_entity_poly.pdbx_strand_id
1 'polypeptide(L)'
;NSASSDNGNDGAKAEKLSGSITAAGSSALKPLVDDAADLFNEKYPDVNITIDAGGSGEGLKQVSEGTVDIGNSDVAAEDKLDETAAKELVDHQVCVVTMAPIVNKDVAEAGVKSLTKEQLISIFTGKTTNWKDVGGPDEDIVLVTRPESSGTRATFQKYALDGNEEASNTSMETDDSGVLLQNVKDTKGAIGYVALSYLTGDAGVSTVAIDGAEPTLENTYAGTYPVWTFEHMYTKGEPDEVVKTFLDYIMSDEYGAKMESLGYGVSSKMTNTE
;
A
#
# COMPACT_ATOMS: atom_id res chain seq x y z
N ASN A 1 -63.17 -10.33 -26.39
CA ASN A 1 -62.54 -9.41 -25.48
C ASN A 1 -61.34 -10.10 -24.83
N SER A 2 -60.18 -9.99 -25.47
CA SER A 2 -58.92 -10.50 -24.95
C SER A 2 -58.12 -9.32 -24.44
N ALA A 3 -57.86 -9.30 -23.16
CA ALA A 3 -56.91 -8.42 -22.58
C ALA A 3 -55.51 -9.09 -22.62
N SER A 4 -54.61 -8.53 -23.40
CA SER A 4 -53.21 -8.90 -23.39
C SER A 4 -52.55 -8.20 -22.22
N SER A 5 -52.08 -8.95 -21.24
CA SER A 5 -51.15 -8.48 -20.23
C SER A 5 -49.74 -8.44 -20.83
N ASP A 6 -49.28 -7.24 -21.09
CA ASP A 6 -47.91 -6.96 -21.46
C ASP A 6 -47.04 -7.10 -20.19
N ASN A 7 -46.30 -8.18 -20.11
CA ASN A 7 -45.29 -8.39 -19.07
C ASN A 7 -44.02 -7.68 -19.53
N GLY A 8 -43.88 -6.42 -19.09
CA GLY A 8 -42.65 -5.68 -19.25
C GLY A 8 -41.50 -6.38 -18.52
N ASN A 9 -40.69 -7.05 -19.28
CA ASN A 9 -39.41 -7.56 -18.81
C ASN A 9 -38.42 -6.38 -18.73
N ASP A 10 -38.37 -5.72 -17.55
CA ASP A 10 -37.30 -4.79 -17.21
C ASP A 10 -36.02 -5.59 -16.99
N GLY A 11 -35.49 -6.17 -18.05
CA GLY A 11 -34.11 -6.56 -18.11
C GLY A 11 -33.25 -5.28 -18.10
N ALA A 12 -32.71 -4.91 -16.97
CA ALA A 12 -31.69 -3.87 -16.89
C ALA A 12 -30.64 -4.18 -17.98
N LYS A 13 -30.59 -3.36 -19.03
CA LYS A 13 -29.48 -3.36 -19.98
C LYS A 13 -28.23 -3.08 -19.16
N ALA A 14 -27.37 -4.08 -18.99
CA ALA A 14 -25.99 -3.85 -18.54
C ALA A 14 -25.40 -2.81 -19.49
N GLU A 15 -25.07 -1.65 -18.99
CA GLU A 15 -24.39 -0.62 -19.78
C GLU A 15 -23.08 -1.23 -20.26
N LYS A 16 -22.88 -1.28 -21.57
CA LYS A 16 -21.67 -1.81 -22.19
C LYS A 16 -20.56 -0.77 -22.05
N LEU A 17 -19.78 -0.87 -20.98
CA LEU A 17 -18.53 -0.14 -20.84
C LEU A 17 -17.42 -0.96 -21.47
N SER A 18 -16.60 -0.35 -22.31
CA SER A 18 -15.46 -0.99 -22.96
C SER A 18 -14.28 -0.01 -23.04
N GLY A 19 -13.09 -0.54 -23.10
CA GLY A 19 -11.86 0.24 -23.22
C GLY A 19 -10.69 -0.40 -22.52
N SER A 20 -9.64 0.37 -22.32
CA SER A 20 -8.45 -0.06 -21.59
C SER A 20 -8.05 0.93 -20.51
N ILE A 21 -7.53 0.41 -19.41
CA ILE A 21 -6.98 1.17 -18.28
C ILE A 21 -5.58 0.65 -18.01
N THR A 22 -4.62 1.56 -17.93
CA THR A 22 -3.25 1.27 -17.48
C THR A 22 -3.00 1.97 -16.15
N ALA A 23 -2.50 1.23 -15.17
CA ALA A 23 -2.13 1.75 -13.87
C ALA A 23 -0.72 1.27 -13.51
N ALA A 24 0.06 2.12 -12.87
CA ALA A 24 1.39 1.77 -12.40
C ALA A 24 1.71 2.51 -11.09
N GLY A 25 2.62 1.98 -10.31
CA GLY A 25 3.19 2.67 -9.17
C GLY A 25 3.29 1.84 -7.91
N SER A 26 2.64 2.26 -6.83
CA SER A 26 2.75 1.66 -5.51
C SER A 26 2.55 0.14 -5.52
N SER A 27 3.56 -0.60 -5.06
CA SER A 27 3.43 -2.03 -4.82
C SER A 27 2.58 -2.33 -3.58
N ALA A 28 2.51 -1.40 -2.63
CA ALA A 28 1.65 -1.52 -1.45
C ALA A 28 0.16 -1.51 -1.81
N LEU A 29 -0.23 -0.71 -2.81
CA LEU A 29 -1.62 -0.62 -3.27
C LEU A 29 -2.00 -1.72 -4.29
N LYS A 30 -1.01 -2.34 -4.91
CA LYS A 30 -1.26 -3.30 -6.00
C LYS A 30 -2.26 -4.41 -5.63
N PRO A 31 -2.20 -5.08 -4.47
CA PRO A 31 -3.19 -6.12 -4.13
C PRO A 31 -4.64 -5.63 -4.14
N LEU A 32 -4.90 -4.39 -3.71
CA LEU A 32 -6.24 -3.79 -3.76
C LEU A 32 -6.67 -3.54 -5.22
N VAL A 33 -5.80 -2.95 -6.02
CA VAL A 33 -6.13 -2.60 -7.40
C VAL A 33 -6.34 -3.85 -8.25
N ASP A 34 -5.54 -4.92 -8.04
CA ASP A 34 -5.72 -6.21 -8.69
C ASP A 34 -7.09 -6.82 -8.34
N ASP A 35 -7.43 -6.88 -7.06
CA ASP A 35 -8.73 -7.42 -6.60
C ASP A 35 -9.92 -6.60 -7.13
N ALA A 36 -9.81 -5.28 -7.06
CA ALA A 36 -10.84 -4.38 -7.61
C ALA A 36 -11.01 -4.55 -9.12
N ALA A 37 -9.91 -4.73 -9.86
CA ALA A 37 -9.95 -4.97 -11.30
C ALA A 37 -10.65 -6.31 -11.64
N ASP A 38 -10.35 -7.36 -10.90
CA ASP A 38 -11.00 -8.67 -11.10
C ASP A 38 -12.51 -8.58 -10.90
N LEU A 39 -12.95 -7.96 -9.80
CA LEU A 39 -14.38 -7.75 -9.53
C LEU A 39 -15.04 -6.79 -10.52
N PHE A 40 -14.34 -5.74 -10.92
CA PHE A 40 -14.83 -4.81 -11.94
C PHE A 40 -15.03 -5.49 -13.29
N ASN A 41 -14.13 -6.40 -13.66
CA ASN A 41 -14.23 -7.17 -14.91
C ASN A 41 -15.38 -8.19 -14.91
N GLU A 42 -15.84 -8.66 -13.75
CA GLU A 42 -17.08 -9.45 -13.69
C GLU A 42 -18.29 -8.64 -14.16
N LYS A 43 -18.31 -7.34 -13.85
CA LYS A 43 -19.38 -6.42 -14.26
C LYS A 43 -19.16 -5.83 -15.65
N TYR A 44 -17.92 -5.55 -16.02
CA TYR A 44 -17.53 -4.91 -17.27
C TYR A 44 -16.46 -5.74 -17.99
N PRO A 45 -16.83 -6.87 -18.60
CA PRO A 45 -15.86 -7.82 -19.17
C PRO A 45 -15.12 -7.28 -20.41
N ASP A 46 -15.61 -6.21 -21.03
CA ASP A 46 -15.00 -5.60 -22.21
C ASP A 46 -13.99 -4.48 -21.85
N VAL A 47 -13.72 -4.28 -20.55
CA VAL A 47 -12.66 -3.37 -20.08
C VAL A 47 -11.39 -4.16 -19.79
N ASN A 48 -10.29 -3.77 -20.43
CA ASN A 48 -8.98 -4.38 -20.21
C ASN A 48 -8.16 -3.53 -19.24
N ILE A 49 -7.76 -4.10 -18.10
CA ILE A 49 -7.03 -3.39 -17.05
C ILE A 49 -5.64 -4.01 -16.89
N THR A 50 -4.61 -3.20 -17.04
CA THR A 50 -3.20 -3.59 -16.81
C THR A 50 -2.66 -2.82 -15.61
N ILE A 51 -2.06 -3.53 -14.66
CA ILE A 51 -1.59 -2.97 -13.40
C ILE A 51 -0.14 -3.41 -13.16
N ASP A 52 0.76 -2.44 -13.13
CA ASP A 52 2.18 -2.66 -12.85
C ASP A 52 2.58 -2.05 -11.50
N ALA A 53 3.52 -2.70 -10.82
CA ALA A 53 4.21 -2.14 -9.67
C ALA A 53 5.51 -1.45 -10.13
N GLY A 54 6.24 -0.86 -9.23
CA GLY A 54 7.50 -0.16 -9.54
C GLY A 54 7.82 0.93 -8.52
N GLY A 55 6.89 1.13 -7.58
CA GLY A 55 6.95 2.14 -6.53
C GLY A 55 6.19 3.42 -6.87
N SER A 56 5.85 4.17 -5.83
CA SER A 56 5.06 5.39 -5.94
C SER A 56 5.72 6.44 -6.83
N GLY A 57 7.03 6.61 -6.75
CA GLY A 57 7.76 7.56 -7.59
C GLY A 57 7.66 7.24 -9.07
N GLU A 58 7.72 5.96 -9.44
CA GLU A 58 7.56 5.54 -10.83
C GLU A 58 6.11 5.77 -11.32
N GLY A 59 5.11 5.45 -10.50
CA GLY A 59 3.71 5.71 -10.83
C GLY A 59 3.42 7.19 -11.06
N LEU A 60 3.91 8.04 -10.17
CA LEU A 60 3.76 9.50 -10.30
C LEU A 60 4.45 10.04 -11.56
N LYS A 61 5.66 9.56 -11.86
CA LYS A 61 6.37 9.92 -13.08
C LYS A 61 5.58 9.51 -14.33
N GLN A 62 5.16 8.26 -14.42
CA GLN A 62 4.46 7.74 -15.60
C GLN A 62 3.11 8.43 -15.84
N VAL A 63 2.32 8.69 -14.79
CA VAL A 63 1.06 9.41 -14.97
C VAL A 63 1.28 10.86 -15.33
N SER A 64 2.30 11.53 -14.81
CA SER A 64 2.64 12.91 -15.17
C SER A 64 3.10 13.04 -16.63
N GLU A 65 3.78 12.02 -17.14
CA GLU A 65 4.22 11.92 -18.55
C GLU A 65 3.07 11.45 -19.49
N GLY A 66 1.95 10.99 -18.93
CA GLY A 66 0.81 10.48 -19.70
C GLY A 66 1.03 9.08 -20.30
N THR A 67 1.99 8.32 -19.79
CA THR A 67 2.28 6.95 -20.26
C THR A 67 1.38 5.90 -19.62
N VAL A 68 0.75 6.21 -18.49
CA VAL A 68 -0.32 5.42 -17.86
C VAL A 68 -1.51 6.32 -17.55
N ASP A 69 -2.68 5.72 -17.43
CA ASP A 69 -3.92 6.44 -17.09
C ASP A 69 -3.99 6.78 -15.59
N ILE A 70 -3.46 5.89 -14.74
CA ILE A 70 -3.51 6.01 -13.30
C ILE A 70 -2.10 5.80 -12.72
N GLY A 71 -1.65 6.76 -11.90
CA GLY A 71 -0.45 6.63 -11.08
C GLY A 71 -0.81 6.33 -9.63
N ASN A 72 -0.47 5.16 -9.15
CA ASN A 72 -0.71 4.73 -7.76
C ASN A 72 0.42 5.21 -6.86
N SER A 73 0.10 5.85 -5.74
CA SER A 73 1.11 6.41 -4.85
C SER A 73 0.71 6.37 -3.37
N ASP A 74 1.67 5.99 -2.53
CA ASP A 74 1.56 6.06 -1.07
C ASP A 74 1.87 7.48 -0.54
N VAL A 75 2.35 8.36 -1.40
CA VAL A 75 2.75 9.72 -1.05
C VAL A 75 2.07 10.74 -1.97
N ALA A 76 1.95 11.97 -1.48
CA ALA A 76 1.42 13.06 -2.30
C ALA A 76 2.29 13.34 -3.53
N ALA A 77 1.68 13.79 -4.62
CA ALA A 77 2.40 14.08 -5.86
C ALA A 77 3.51 15.13 -5.66
N GLU A 78 3.26 16.10 -4.80
CA GLU A 78 4.19 17.18 -4.46
C GLU A 78 5.47 16.71 -3.78
N ASP A 79 5.44 15.51 -3.18
CA ASP A 79 6.62 14.94 -2.51
C ASP A 79 7.64 14.35 -3.51
N LYS A 80 7.23 14.08 -4.74
CA LYS A 80 8.05 13.41 -5.77
C LYS A 80 8.18 14.16 -7.08
N LEU A 81 7.25 15.05 -7.40
CA LEU A 81 7.20 15.80 -8.64
C LEU A 81 7.44 17.29 -8.37
N ASP A 82 7.88 18.01 -9.39
CA ASP A 82 7.88 19.46 -9.34
C ASP A 82 6.45 20.03 -9.26
N GLU A 83 6.33 21.26 -8.79
CA GLU A 83 5.05 21.90 -8.55
C GLU A 83 4.17 21.98 -9.81
N THR A 84 4.76 22.17 -10.99
CA THR A 84 4.04 22.27 -12.25
C THR A 84 3.43 20.91 -12.62
N ALA A 85 4.22 19.84 -12.57
CA ALA A 85 3.77 18.48 -12.87
C ALA A 85 2.72 18.00 -11.85
N ALA A 86 2.93 18.26 -10.56
CA ALA A 86 1.99 17.87 -9.51
C ALA A 86 0.62 18.55 -9.67
N LYS A 87 0.57 19.82 -10.05
CA LYS A 87 -0.69 20.56 -10.27
C LYS A 87 -1.53 20.08 -11.44
N GLU A 88 -0.94 19.37 -12.40
CA GLU A 88 -1.68 18.78 -13.51
C GLU A 88 -2.41 17.48 -13.13
N LEU A 89 -2.10 16.92 -11.95
CA LEU A 89 -2.68 15.67 -11.48
C LEU A 89 -3.92 15.91 -10.63
N VAL A 90 -4.90 15.01 -10.81
CA VAL A 90 -6.11 14.95 -9.98
C VAL A 90 -5.95 13.79 -9.00
N ASP A 91 -6.05 14.09 -7.72
CA ASP A 91 -5.94 13.11 -6.63
C ASP A 91 -7.27 12.39 -6.39
N HIS A 92 -7.23 11.06 -6.45
CA HIS A 92 -8.33 10.21 -6.02
C HIS A 92 -7.85 9.42 -4.80
N GLN A 93 -8.19 9.90 -3.61
CA GLN A 93 -7.80 9.30 -2.35
C GLN A 93 -8.69 8.10 -2.04
N VAL A 94 -8.16 6.90 -2.18
CA VAL A 94 -8.98 5.68 -2.24
C VAL A 94 -9.10 4.92 -0.92
N CYS A 95 -8.07 4.90 -0.10
CA CYS A 95 -8.05 4.16 1.17
C CYS A 95 -6.92 4.60 2.09
N VAL A 96 -6.78 3.90 3.20
CA VAL A 96 -5.66 4.02 4.15
C VAL A 96 -4.79 2.79 4.07
N VAL A 97 -3.49 2.95 4.07
CA VAL A 97 -2.51 1.89 4.18
C VAL A 97 -1.74 2.01 5.49
N THR A 98 -1.59 0.89 6.18
CA THR A 98 -0.74 0.77 7.38
C THR A 98 0.51 0.00 7.02
N MET A 99 1.68 0.54 7.35
CA MET A 99 2.98 -0.09 7.14
C MET A 99 3.48 -0.68 8.45
N ALA A 100 3.88 -1.94 8.43
CA ALA A 100 4.36 -2.64 9.62
C ALA A 100 5.83 -3.00 9.50
N PRO A 101 6.63 -2.83 10.58
CA PRO A 101 7.92 -3.50 10.64
C PRO A 101 7.69 -5.00 10.76
N ILE A 102 8.47 -5.77 10.02
CA ILE A 102 8.42 -7.23 10.00
C ILE A 102 9.80 -7.81 10.28
N VAL A 103 9.83 -8.92 10.99
CA VAL A 103 11.06 -9.63 11.31
C VAL A 103 10.96 -11.10 10.91
N ASN A 104 12.11 -11.72 10.64
CA ASN A 104 12.19 -13.17 10.50
C ASN A 104 11.61 -13.86 11.74
N LYS A 105 10.93 -15.00 11.56
CA LYS A 105 10.28 -15.71 12.67
C LYS A 105 11.21 -16.03 13.83
N ASP A 106 12.46 -16.39 13.56
CA ASP A 106 13.45 -16.71 14.61
C ASP A 106 13.69 -15.51 15.55
N VAL A 107 13.70 -14.29 15.01
CA VAL A 107 13.87 -13.06 15.81
C VAL A 107 12.68 -12.86 16.75
N ALA A 108 11.46 -13.05 16.25
CA ALA A 108 10.23 -12.92 17.05
C ALA A 108 10.12 -14.02 18.11
N GLU A 109 10.42 -15.25 17.76
CA GLU A 109 10.41 -16.41 18.70
C GLU A 109 11.44 -16.25 19.82
N ALA A 110 12.55 -15.55 19.54
CA ALA A 110 13.55 -15.18 20.52
C ALA A 110 13.16 -13.96 21.40
N GLY A 111 11.96 -13.41 21.22
CA GLY A 111 11.37 -12.41 22.12
C GLY A 111 11.25 -11.00 21.58
N VAL A 112 11.67 -10.70 20.35
CA VAL A 112 11.53 -9.37 19.74
C VAL A 112 10.12 -9.21 19.15
N LYS A 113 9.22 -8.63 19.94
CA LYS A 113 7.80 -8.41 19.55
C LYS A 113 7.40 -6.95 19.57
N SER A 114 8.17 -6.10 20.24
CA SER A 114 7.97 -4.66 20.28
C SER A 114 9.32 -3.96 20.31
N LEU A 115 9.43 -2.89 19.55
CA LEU A 115 10.58 -2.00 19.55
C LEU A 115 10.11 -0.58 19.81
N THR A 116 10.93 0.21 20.53
CA THR A 116 10.69 1.64 20.62
C THR A 116 11.04 2.30 19.28
N LYS A 117 10.46 3.47 19.02
CA LYS A 117 10.84 4.26 17.84
C LYS A 117 12.35 4.54 17.82
N GLU A 118 12.95 4.85 18.96
CA GLU A 118 14.40 5.06 19.09
C GLU A 118 15.20 3.82 18.70
N GLN A 119 14.75 2.62 19.11
CA GLN A 119 15.37 1.35 18.71
C GLN A 119 15.25 1.11 17.20
N LEU A 120 14.07 1.38 16.60
CA LEU A 120 13.89 1.29 15.15
C LEU A 120 14.83 2.24 14.40
N ILE A 121 14.94 3.49 14.84
CA ILE A 121 15.86 4.47 14.25
C ILE A 121 17.30 3.96 14.34
N SER A 122 17.72 3.46 15.50
CA SER A 122 19.07 2.94 15.68
C SER A 122 19.37 1.73 14.80
N ILE A 123 18.41 0.84 14.63
CA ILE A 123 18.52 -0.34 13.77
C ILE A 123 18.61 0.07 12.28
N PHE A 124 17.66 0.85 11.79
CA PHE A 124 17.58 1.19 10.37
C PHE A 124 18.65 2.18 9.92
N THR A 125 19.22 2.97 10.82
CA THR A 125 20.37 3.83 10.52
C THR A 125 21.71 3.12 10.63
N GLY A 126 21.72 1.84 11.03
CA GLY A 126 22.93 1.02 11.12
C GLY A 126 23.75 1.23 12.40
N LYS A 127 23.24 1.95 13.38
CA LYS A 127 23.91 2.15 14.68
C LYS A 127 23.84 0.89 15.55
N THR A 128 22.70 0.21 15.56
CA THR A 128 22.51 -1.08 16.22
C THR A 128 22.57 -2.18 15.17
N THR A 129 23.51 -3.11 15.30
CA THR A 129 23.78 -4.16 14.30
C THR A 129 23.59 -5.58 14.80
N ASN A 130 23.26 -5.73 16.09
CA ASN A 130 23.00 -7.03 16.70
C ASN A 130 21.72 -6.97 17.53
N TRP A 131 20.88 -7.99 17.41
CA TRP A 131 19.59 -8.06 18.11
C TRP A 131 19.71 -8.07 19.63
N LYS A 132 20.83 -8.56 20.19
CA LYS A 132 21.06 -8.55 21.66
C LYS A 132 21.01 -7.15 22.26
N ASP A 133 21.36 -6.13 21.50
CA ASP A 133 21.40 -4.73 21.97
C ASP A 133 19.98 -4.14 22.15
N VAL A 134 18.97 -4.82 21.65
CA VAL A 134 17.54 -4.46 21.80
C VAL A 134 16.71 -5.57 22.46
N GLY A 135 17.36 -6.46 23.22
CA GLY A 135 16.71 -7.51 23.99
C GLY A 135 16.41 -8.80 23.22
N GLY A 136 17.00 -8.95 22.05
CA GLY A 136 16.87 -10.14 21.22
C GLY A 136 18.04 -11.13 21.35
N PRO A 137 18.15 -12.08 20.42
CA PRO A 137 19.22 -13.06 20.40
C PRO A 137 20.57 -12.44 20.03
N ASP A 138 21.68 -13.12 20.34
CA ASP A 138 23.00 -12.73 19.81
C ASP A 138 23.12 -13.12 18.36
N GLU A 139 22.60 -12.25 17.51
CA GLU A 139 22.47 -12.45 16.07
C GLU A 139 22.56 -11.10 15.36
N ASP A 140 23.27 -11.08 14.23
CA ASP A 140 23.40 -9.88 13.41
C ASP A 140 22.05 -9.49 12.78
N ILE A 141 21.80 -8.18 12.78
CA ILE A 141 20.62 -7.62 12.12
C ILE A 141 20.89 -7.48 10.62
N VAL A 142 20.01 -8.03 9.80
CA VAL A 142 20.02 -7.84 8.36
C VAL A 142 18.89 -6.91 7.96
N LEU A 143 19.23 -5.73 7.44
CA LEU A 143 18.24 -4.77 6.94
C LEU A 143 17.77 -5.17 5.55
N VAL A 144 16.44 -5.24 5.37
CA VAL A 144 15.83 -5.42 4.06
C VAL A 144 15.01 -4.16 3.78
N THR A 145 15.45 -3.38 2.80
CA THR A 145 14.97 -2.03 2.54
C THR A 145 14.45 -1.87 1.11
N ARG A 146 13.89 -0.70 0.84
CA ARG A 146 13.35 -0.31 -0.46
C ARG A 146 14.17 0.86 -1.02
N PRO A 147 14.19 1.07 -2.35
CA PRO A 147 14.84 2.23 -2.95
C PRO A 147 14.09 3.54 -2.65
N GLU A 148 14.73 4.67 -2.96
CA GLU A 148 14.14 6.01 -2.75
C GLU A 148 12.82 6.24 -3.51
N SER A 149 12.61 5.53 -4.61
CA SER A 149 11.36 5.58 -5.38
C SER A 149 10.16 4.96 -4.66
N SER A 150 10.39 4.17 -3.60
CA SER A 150 9.34 3.49 -2.85
C SER A 150 8.57 4.46 -1.95
N GLY A 151 7.25 4.50 -2.13
CA GLY A 151 6.35 5.21 -1.22
C GLY A 151 6.25 4.54 0.15
N THR A 152 6.35 3.22 0.20
CA THR A 152 6.40 2.45 1.46
C THR A 152 7.62 2.87 2.29
N ARG A 153 8.80 2.97 1.66
CA ARG A 153 10.00 3.52 2.32
C ARG A 153 9.79 4.93 2.81
N ALA A 154 9.25 5.82 1.97
CA ALA A 154 9.01 7.21 2.34
C ALA A 154 8.09 7.34 3.55
N THR A 155 7.00 6.57 3.59
CA THR A 155 6.05 6.54 4.70
C THR A 155 6.69 5.99 5.97
N PHE A 156 7.40 4.87 5.87
CA PHE A 156 8.09 4.26 7.01
C PHE A 156 9.18 5.19 7.57
N GLN A 157 9.99 5.78 6.72
CA GLN A 157 11.03 6.73 7.11
C GLN A 157 10.46 7.95 7.83
N LYS A 158 9.37 8.51 7.31
CA LYS A 158 8.73 9.69 7.91
C LYS A 158 8.14 9.40 9.29
N TYR A 159 7.40 8.32 9.44
CA TYR A 159 6.59 8.06 10.64
C TYR A 159 7.20 7.07 11.62
N ALA A 160 8.02 6.13 11.18
CA ALA A 160 8.72 5.19 12.06
C ALA A 160 10.14 5.65 12.43
N LEU A 161 10.80 6.37 11.52
CA LEU A 161 12.21 6.77 11.67
C LEU A 161 12.39 8.28 11.87
N ASP A 162 11.32 9.03 12.07
CA ASP A 162 11.35 10.51 12.23
C ASP A 162 12.16 11.24 11.15
N GLY A 163 12.12 10.73 9.93
CA GLY A 163 12.81 11.28 8.77
C GLY A 163 14.29 10.89 8.66
N ASN A 164 14.82 10.06 9.56
CA ASN A 164 16.19 9.56 9.45
C ASN A 164 16.35 8.61 8.27
N GLU A 165 17.43 8.76 7.51
CA GLU A 165 17.71 7.91 6.35
C GLU A 165 18.15 6.51 6.77
N GLU A 166 17.70 5.53 5.99
CA GLU A 166 18.08 4.14 6.16
C GLU A 166 19.53 3.91 5.71
N ALA A 167 20.24 3.03 6.43
CA ALA A 167 21.57 2.60 6.01
C ALA A 167 21.51 1.83 4.68
N SER A 168 22.24 2.27 3.68
CA SER A 168 22.17 1.71 2.32
C SER A 168 23.24 0.67 2.00
N ASN A 169 24.41 0.77 2.62
CA ASN A 169 25.58 -0.07 2.27
C ASN A 169 25.61 -1.44 2.97
N THR A 170 24.68 -1.72 3.87
CA THR A 170 24.56 -2.98 4.62
C THR A 170 23.20 -3.64 4.48
N SER A 171 22.33 -3.11 3.62
CA SER A 171 20.97 -3.57 3.41
C SER A 171 20.82 -4.42 2.15
N MET A 172 19.86 -5.34 2.19
CA MET A 172 19.30 -5.96 0.99
C MET A 172 18.22 -5.02 0.45
N GLU A 173 18.47 -4.36 -0.67
CA GLU A 173 17.50 -3.45 -1.28
C GLU A 173 16.71 -4.15 -2.37
N THR A 174 15.40 -3.94 -2.38
CA THR A 174 14.48 -4.47 -3.40
C THR A 174 13.41 -3.44 -3.75
N ASP A 175 12.99 -3.42 -5.01
CA ASP A 175 12.01 -2.48 -5.55
C ASP A 175 10.55 -2.92 -5.40
N ASP A 176 10.29 -4.08 -4.80
CA ASP A 176 8.97 -4.67 -4.66
C ASP A 176 8.68 -5.15 -3.23
N SER A 177 7.45 -4.87 -2.74
CA SER A 177 7.02 -5.25 -1.38
C SER A 177 6.94 -6.76 -1.19
N GLY A 178 6.50 -7.50 -2.19
CA GLY A 178 6.41 -8.97 -2.12
C GLY A 178 7.79 -9.61 -2.04
N VAL A 179 8.76 -9.08 -2.77
CA VAL A 179 10.17 -9.52 -2.71
C VAL A 179 10.79 -9.16 -1.36
N LEU A 180 10.50 -7.99 -0.82
CA LEU A 180 10.94 -7.62 0.54
C LEU A 180 10.43 -8.61 1.58
N LEU A 181 9.15 -8.93 1.55
CA LEU A 181 8.54 -9.92 2.44
C LEU A 181 9.25 -11.27 2.34
N GLN A 182 9.50 -11.76 1.13
CA GLN A 182 10.19 -13.01 0.88
C GLN A 182 11.62 -12.98 1.42
N ASN A 183 12.35 -11.89 1.22
CA ASN A 183 13.71 -11.72 1.74
C ASN A 183 13.75 -11.75 3.28
N VAL A 184 12.80 -11.10 3.94
CA VAL A 184 12.70 -11.17 5.42
C VAL A 184 12.38 -12.58 5.89
N LYS A 185 11.48 -13.27 5.21
CA LYS A 185 11.10 -14.65 5.52
C LYS A 185 12.28 -15.61 5.42
N ASP A 186 13.10 -15.48 4.39
CA ASP A 186 14.16 -16.41 4.06
C ASP A 186 15.52 -16.06 4.70
N THR A 187 15.64 -14.89 5.30
CA THR A 187 16.92 -14.40 5.84
C THR A 187 16.87 -14.33 7.36
N LYS A 188 17.73 -15.14 7.99
CA LYS A 188 17.91 -15.14 9.45
C LYS A 188 18.36 -13.76 9.93
N GLY A 189 17.79 -13.27 11.03
CA GLY A 189 18.09 -11.95 11.59
C GLY A 189 17.52 -10.76 10.83
N ALA A 190 16.70 -10.99 9.80
CA ALA A 190 16.19 -9.91 8.95
C ALA A 190 15.07 -9.10 9.60
N ILE A 191 15.10 -7.81 9.29
CA ILE A 191 14.02 -6.86 9.53
C ILE A 191 13.77 -6.03 8.27
N GLY A 192 12.50 -5.78 8.01
CA GLY A 192 12.05 -4.91 6.93
C GLY A 192 10.72 -4.26 7.30
N TYR A 193 10.01 -3.77 6.31
CA TYR A 193 8.70 -3.15 6.49
C TYR A 193 7.83 -3.41 5.26
N VAL A 194 6.54 -3.56 5.49
CA VAL A 194 5.58 -3.86 4.41
C VAL A 194 4.18 -3.42 4.82
N ALA A 195 3.32 -3.18 3.84
CA ALA A 195 1.90 -2.91 4.09
C ALA A 195 1.17 -4.13 4.61
N LEU A 196 0.15 -3.93 5.46
CA LEU A 196 -0.67 -5.01 6.04
C LEU A 196 -1.31 -5.92 4.98
N SER A 197 -1.55 -5.41 3.78
CA SER A 197 -2.11 -6.20 2.68
C SER A 197 -1.26 -7.41 2.29
N TYR A 198 0.04 -7.39 2.57
CA TYR A 198 0.96 -8.52 2.35
C TYR A 198 1.00 -9.50 3.51
N LEU A 199 0.33 -9.19 4.62
CA LEU A 199 0.38 -9.95 5.87
C LEU A 199 -0.94 -10.65 6.20
N THR A 200 -1.89 -10.66 5.28
CA THR A 200 -3.16 -11.40 5.44
C THR A 200 -2.88 -12.91 5.42
N GLY A 201 -3.43 -13.64 6.39
CA GLY A 201 -3.13 -15.06 6.56
C GLY A 201 -1.75 -15.30 7.19
N ASP A 202 -1.13 -16.45 6.93
CA ASP A 202 0.23 -16.76 7.38
C ASP A 202 1.25 -16.30 6.35
N ALA A 203 1.82 -15.13 6.58
CA ALA A 203 2.84 -14.55 5.71
C ALA A 203 4.26 -15.10 5.93
N GLY A 204 4.45 -15.94 6.95
CA GLY A 204 5.75 -16.54 7.26
C GLY A 204 6.76 -15.63 7.96
N VAL A 205 6.35 -14.44 8.36
CA VAL A 205 7.11 -13.46 9.15
C VAL A 205 6.29 -13.02 10.36
N SER A 206 6.90 -12.24 11.25
CA SER A 206 6.20 -11.65 12.40
C SER A 206 6.25 -10.14 12.34
N THR A 207 5.15 -9.48 12.69
CA THR A 207 5.12 -8.03 12.88
C THR A 207 5.75 -7.63 14.21
N VAL A 208 6.23 -6.41 14.27
CA VAL A 208 6.77 -5.79 15.49
C VAL A 208 5.93 -4.59 15.85
N ALA A 209 5.50 -4.50 17.12
CA ALA A 209 4.84 -3.33 17.65
C ALA A 209 5.82 -2.15 17.79
N ILE A 210 5.33 -0.94 17.65
CA ILE A 210 6.11 0.30 17.87
C ILE A 210 5.63 0.95 19.15
N ASP A 211 6.52 1.12 20.12
CA ASP A 211 6.19 1.67 21.45
C ASP A 211 4.98 0.97 22.10
N GLY A 212 4.85 -0.34 21.89
CA GLY A 212 3.77 -1.17 22.39
C GLY A 212 2.49 -1.15 21.56
N ALA A 213 2.38 -0.30 20.51
CA ALA A 213 1.24 -0.28 19.61
C ALA A 213 1.44 -1.28 18.46
N GLU A 214 0.55 -2.25 18.37
CA GLU A 214 0.57 -3.23 17.28
C GLU A 214 0.10 -2.63 15.96
N PRO A 215 0.70 -3.04 14.82
CA PRO A 215 0.30 -2.59 13.50
C PRO A 215 -1.01 -3.26 13.06
N THR A 216 -2.11 -2.71 13.48
CA THR A 216 -3.47 -3.18 13.17
C THR A 216 -4.31 -2.05 12.58
N LEU A 217 -5.36 -2.39 11.84
CA LEU A 217 -6.32 -1.38 11.36
C LEU A 217 -7.02 -0.69 12.54
N GLU A 218 -7.35 -1.43 13.60
CA GLU A 218 -7.98 -0.87 14.80
C GLU A 218 -7.10 0.22 15.44
N ASN A 219 -5.82 -0.07 15.65
CA ASN A 219 -4.87 0.90 16.22
C ASN A 219 -4.56 2.05 15.25
N THR A 220 -4.60 1.79 13.96
CA THR A 220 -4.50 2.84 12.93
C THR A 220 -5.68 3.79 13.00
N TYR A 221 -6.90 3.29 13.03
CA TYR A 221 -8.11 4.09 13.16
C TYR A 221 -8.15 4.91 14.45
N ALA A 222 -7.71 4.32 15.55
CA ALA A 222 -7.64 4.98 16.85
C ALA A 222 -6.52 6.03 16.97
N GLY A 223 -5.59 6.06 16.00
CA GLY A 223 -4.44 6.97 16.03
C GLY A 223 -3.33 6.56 17.00
N THR A 224 -3.36 5.32 17.52
CA THR A 224 -2.33 4.80 18.44
C THR A 224 -1.13 4.16 17.72
N TYR A 225 -1.34 3.70 16.48
CA TYR A 225 -0.25 3.22 15.62
C TYR A 225 0.15 4.29 14.61
N PRO A 226 1.45 4.68 14.52
CA PRO A 226 1.83 5.92 13.83
C PRO A 226 2.14 5.78 12.35
N VAL A 227 2.38 4.55 11.82
CA VAL A 227 2.89 4.37 10.45
C VAL A 227 1.78 4.03 9.50
N TRP A 228 1.12 5.04 9.00
CA TRP A 228 0.06 4.93 8.02
C TRP A 228 0.02 6.17 7.11
N THR A 229 -0.61 6.02 5.97
CA THR A 229 -0.88 7.13 5.05
C THR A 229 -2.13 6.87 4.24
N PHE A 230 -2.67 7.92 3.62
CA PHE A 230 -3.68 7.76 2.59
C PHE A 230 -3.05 7.27 1.29
N GLU A 231 -3.75 6.41 0.59
CA GLU A 231 -3.38 5.95 -0.75
C GLU A 231 -4.04 6.81 -1.82
N HIS A 232 -3.27 7.14 -2.83
CA HIS A 232 -3.66 8.00 -3.92
C HIS A 232 -3.64 7.24 -5.25
N MET A 233 -4.67 7.45 -6.05
CA MET A 233 -4.71 7.05 -7.45
C MET A 233 -4.85 8.31 -8.28
N TYR A 234 -3.74 8.78 -8.86
CA TYR A 234 -3.68 10.02 -9.62
C TYR A 234 -4.02 9.82 -11.08
N THR A 235 -4.75 10.78 -11.65
CA THR A 235 -4.95 10.92 -13.10
C THR A 235 -4.38 12.24 -13.59
N LYS A 236 -3.91 12.30 -14.84
CA LYS A 236 -3.50 13.56 -15.45
C LYS A 236 -4.73 14.27 -16.00
N GLY A 237 -5.19 15.27 -15.25
CA GLY A 237 -6.47 15.92 -15.52
C GLY A 237 -7.66 15.02 -15.13
N GLU A 238 -8.85 15.43 -15.56
CA GLU A 238 -10.07 14.65 -15.33
C GLU A 238 -10.01 13.32 -16.09
N PRO A 239 -10.35 12.19 -15.45
CA PRO A 239 -10.34 10.89 -16.10
C PRO A 239 -11.44 10.76 -17.17
N ASP A 240 -11.22 9.93 -18.18
CA ASP A 240 -12.26 9.53 -19.09
C ASP A 240 -13.31 8.65 -18.39
N GLU A 241 -14.41 8.32 -19.10
CA GLU A 241 -15.54 7.57 -18.54
C GLU A 241 -15.13 6.21 -17.98
N VAL A 242 -14.23 5.50 -18.68
CA VAL A 242 -13.81 4.14 -18.29
C VAL A 242 -12.98 4.19 -17.02
N VAL A 243 -11.99 5.07 -16.97
CA VAL A 243 -11.11 5.28 -15.81
C VAL A 243 -11.94 5.80 -14.62
N LYS A 244 -12.82 6.78 -14.86
CA LYS A 244 -13.69 7.34 -13.83
C LYS A 244 -14.60 6.26 -13.21
N THR A 245 -15.21 5.41 -14.03
CA THR A 245 -16.10 4.34 -13.56
C THR A 245 -15.33 3.36 -12.67
N PHE A 246 -14.10 3.01 -13.04
CA PHE A 246 -13.23 2.15 -12.23
C PHE A 246 -12.85 2.78 -10.89
N LEU A 247 -12.43 4.06 -10.89
CA LEU A 247 -12.12 4.79 -9.66
C LEU A 247 -13.34 4.96 -8.75
N ASP A 248 -14.50 5.28 -9.31
CA ASP A 248 -15.76 5.39 -8.56
C ASP A 248 -16.15 4.04 -7.92
N TYR A 249 -15.89 2.92 -8.61
CA TYR A 249 -16.09 1.58 -8.05
C TYR A 249 -15.20 1.32 -6.84
N ILE A 250 -13.91 1.62 -6.94
CA ILE A 250 -12.96 1.44 -5.82
C ILE A 250 -13.36 2.30 -4.61
N MET A 251 -13.86 3.51 -4.85
CA MET A 251 -14.28 4.44 -3.79
C MET A 251 -15.74 4.23 -3.34
N SER A 252 -16.44 3.24 -3.88
CA SER A 252 -17.82 2.94 -3.50
C SER A 252 -17.92 2.26 -2.13
N ASP A 253 -19.07 2.38 -1.49
CA ASP A 253 -19.36 1.67 -0.24
C ASP A 253 -19.33 0.15 -0.41
N GLU A 254 -19.72 -0.34 -1.60
CA GLU A 254 -19.69 -1.76 -1.96
C GLU A 254 -18.27 -2.32 -1.88
N TYR A 255 -17.29 -1.64 -2.49
CA TYR A 255 -15.89 -2.07 -2.43
C TYR A 255 -15.24 -1.78 -1.07
N GLY A 256 -15.64 -0.68 -0.42
CA GLY A 256 -15.18 -0.32 0.93
C GLY A 256 -15.39 -1.42 1.97
N ALA A 257 -16.49 -2.16 1.88
CA ALA A 257 -16.76 -3.29 2.76
C ALA A 257 -15.74 -4.45 2.59
N LYS A 258 -15.12 -4.57 1.41
CA LYS A 258 -14.14 -5.62 1.10
C LYS A 258 -12.71 -5.22 1.43
N MET A 259 -12.35 -3.95 1.30
CA MET A 259 -10.94 -3.52 1.41
C MET A 259 -10.32 -3.84 2.77
N GLU A 260 -11.07 -3.82 3.87
CA GLU A 260 -10.55 -4.18 5.20
C GLU A 260 -10.12 -5.66 5.27
N SER A 261 -10.81 -6.55 4.57
CA SER A 261 -10.42 -7.97 4.48
C SER A 261 -9.09 -8.17 3.75
N LEU A 262 -8.70 -7.22 2.91
CA LEU A 262 -7.44 -7.20 2.19
C LEU A 262 -6.32 -6.47 2.97
N GLY A 263 -6.61 -5.96 4.15
CA GLY A 263 -5.64 -5.26 5.00
C GLY A 263 -5.56 -3.74 4.76
N TYR A 264 -6.50 -3.15 4.03
CA TYR A 264 -6.58 -1.70 3.82
C TYR A 264 -7.64 -1.07 4.71
N GLY A 265 -7.38 0.15 5.17
CA GLY A 265 -8.31 0.91 5.97
C GLY A 265 -9.30 1.72 5.14
N VAL A 266 -10.51 1.88 5.67
CA VAL A 266 -11.54 2.76 5.11
C VAL A 266 -11.28 4.18 5.61
N SER A 267 -11.07 5.13 4.68
CA SER A 267 -10.66 6.51 5.01
C SER A 267 -11.62 7.20 5.97
N SER A 268 -12.93 6.97 5.85
CA SER A 268 -13.95 7.57 6.71
C SER A 268 -13.93 7.08 8.17
N LYS A 269 -13.22 5.98 8.45
CA LYS A 269 -13.06 5.44 9.82
C LYS A 269 -11.87 6.04 10.58
N MET A 270 -11.04 6.85 9.92
CA MET A 270 -9.93 7.52 10.58
C MET A 270 -10.43 8.57 11.57
N THR A 271 -9.89 8.56 12.79
CA THR A 271 -10.19 9.55 13.82
C THR A 271 -9.30 10.80 13.70
N ASN A 272 -8.10 10.64 13.14
CA ASN A 272 -7.17 11.72 12.81
C ASN A 272 -7.03 11.82 11.30
N THR A 273 -7.31 13.00 10.76
CA THR A 273 -7.23 13.30 9.33
C THR A 273 -6.05 14.21 8.96
N GLU A 274 -5.18 14.54 9.94
CA GLU A 274 -4.00 15.39 9.78
C GLU A 274 -2.70 14.59 9.89
#